data_5c56ef67c5c188d581f595f465b8e6c4
#
_entry.id   5c56ef67c5c188d581f595f465b8e6c4
#
_cell.length_a   1.000
_cell.length_b   1.000
_cell.length_c   1.000
_cell.angle_alpha   90.00
_cell.angle_beta   90.00
_cell.angle_gamma   90.00
#
_symmetry.space_group_name_H-M   'P 1'
#
loop_
_entity.id
_entity.type
_entity.pdbx_description
1 polymer ?
#
loop_
_entity_poly.entity_id
_entity_poly.type
_entity_poly.pdbx_seq_one_letter_code
_entity_poly.pdbx_strand_id
1 'polypeptide(L)'
;MDLSQYWKIIVDTLQDGVIVVDPKGRIMALNPAAEKLTGYAAPELVGQSCRILDCTGCQIIGKGEGELWCGLYKRGGVRAKKCTITSKEHRTITIVKNASILRNQQGDIIGAVETLKDMSELVRQQQEILSLRRTFHLDDGYHGIMGQAPAMQALFEMVENVAMTEAPVFINGESGTGKELVAHAIHKVSPRREGPFIKVNCASLNENLLESELFGHAKGAYTGADRARVGRFEAAHGGTIFLDEIGDIPLATQVKLLRVLEEKEIERVGEQTPVKVDVRIISASHRNLEQLIEAGEFREDLYFRVNVFPLTCPALRERLEDIPIIVQHFIKNNVAKSGKKIVGLTPEAMELLSRYHWPGNVRE
;
A
#
# COMPACT_ATOMS: atom_id res chain seq x y z
N MET A 1 -27.46 -5.36 -40.29
CA MET A 1 -28.42 -4.73 -39.36
C MET A 1 -27.95 -3.30 -39.13
N ASP A 2 -28.75 -2.33 -39.54
CA ASP A 2 -28.40 -0.91 -39.34
C ASP A 2 -28.69 -0.52 -37.90
N LEU A 3 -27.62 -0.37 -37.07
CA LEU A 3 -27.71 -0.01 -35.65
C LEU A 3 -28.16 1.44 -35.43
N SER A 4 -28.16 2.26 -36.48
CA SER A 4 -28.52 3.69 -36.38
C SER A 4 -29.94 3.92 -35.88
N GLN A 5 -30.87 2.98 -36.13
CA GLN A 5 -32.26 3.04 -35.65
C GLN A 5 -32.41 2.69 -34.13
N TYR A 6 -31.38 2.03 -33.54
CA TYR A 6 -31.44 1.52 -32.17
C TYR A 6 -30.51 2.26 -31.22
N TRP A 7 -29.73 3.22 -31.69
CA TRP A 7 -28.74 3.92 -30.88
C TRP A 7 -29.35 4.51 -29.58
N LYS A 8 -30.57 5.03 -29.67
CA LYS A 8 -31.24 5.60 -28.51
C LYS A 8 -31.54 4.56 -27.43
N ILE A 9 -32.07 3.41 -27.84
CA ILE A 9 -32.35 2.29 -26.94
C ILE A 9 -31.05 1.79 -26.29
N ILE A 10 -29.97 1.69 -27.09
CA ILE A 10 -28.67 1.27 -26.58
C ILE A 10 -28.16 2.23 -25.49
N VAL A 11 -28.22 3.54 -25.76
CA VAL A 11 -27.74 4.56 -24.80
C VAL A 11 -28.64 4.63 -23.58
N ASP A 12 -29.97 4.50 -23.75
CA ASP A 12 -30.94 4.54 -22.63
C ASP A 12 -30.88 3.30 -21.73
N THR A 13 -30.35 2.17 -22.22
CA THR A 13 -30.16 0.96 -21.43
C THR A 13 -28.83 0.90 -20.67
N LEU A 14 -27.91 1.83 -20.95
CA LEU A 14 -26.63 1.89 -20.21
C LEU A 14 -26.88 2.29 -18.75
N GLN A 15 -26.16 1.63 -17.86
CA GLN A 15 -26.17 1.97 -16.42
C GLN A 15 -25.30 3.18 -16.10
N ASP A 16 -24.31 3.47 -16.93
CA ASP A 16 -23.47 4.66 -16.81
C ASP A 16 -24.20 5.87 -17.38
N GLY A 17 -24.08 7.02 -16.70
CA GLY A 17 -24.60 8.29 -17.22
C GLY A 17 -23.88 8.68 -18.51
N VAL A 18 -24.63 9.01 -19.55
CA VAL A 18 -24.10 9.50 -20.83
C VAL A 18 -24.59 10.93 -21.02
N ILE A 19 -23.65 11.85 -21.29
CA ILE A 19 -23.95 13.25 -21.57
C ILE A 19 -23.27 13.63 -22.91
N VAL A 20 -23.98 14.31 -23.77
CA VAL A 20 -23.44 14.88 -25.00
C VAL A 20 -23.40 16.39 -24.87
N VAL A 21 -22.26 17.00 -25.17
CA VAL A 21 -22.05 18.45 -25.11
C VAL A 21 -21.65 18.99 -26.47
N ASP A 22 -22.06 20.22 -26.79
CA ASP A 22 -21.62 20.97 -27.97
C ASP A 22 -20.17 21.49 -27.79
N PRO A 23 -19.54 22.08 -28.85
CA PRO A 23 -18.21 22.67 -28.72
C PRO A 23 -18.11 23.81 -27.70
N LYS A 24 -19.21 24.44 -27.34
CA LYS A 24 -19.31 25.52 -26.31
C LYS A 24 -19.54 24.95 -24.90
N GLY A 25 -19.64 23.61 -24.76
CA GLY A 25 -19.88 22.95 -23.47
C GLY A 25 -21.30 23.03 -22.96
N ARG A 26 -22.27 23.28 -23.85
CA ARG A 26 -23.71 23.18 -23.52
C ARG A 26 -24.15 21.74 -23.68
N ILE A 27 -24.93 21.26 -22.74
CA ILE A 27 -25.49 19.91 -22.76
C ILE A 27 -26.54 19.83 -23.86
N MET A 28 -26.34 18.91 -24.79
CA MET A 28 -27.27 18.68 -25.92
C MET A 28 -28.22 17.51 -25.64
N ALA A 29 -27.73 16.48 -24.98
CA ALA A 29 -28.52 15.30 -24.65
C ALA A 29 -27.91 14.57 -23.46
N LEU A 30 -28.74 13.81 -22.75
CA LEU A 30 -28.33 12.90 -21.71
C LEU A 30 -29.27 11.69 -21.67
N ASN A 31 -28.78 10.57 -21.14
CA ASN A 31 -29.57 9.37 -20.97
C ASN A 31 -30.24 9.33 -19.59
N PRO A 32 -31.21 8.40 -19.35
CA PRO A 32 -31.90 8.26 -18.06
C PRO A 32 -30.94 7.97 -16.89
N ALA A 33 -29.82 7.29 -17.12
CA ALA A 33 -28.82 7.05 -16.08
C ALA A 33 -28.13 8.35 -15.64
N ALA A 34 -27.87 9.28 -16.57
CA ALA A 34 -27.32 10.60 -16.22
C ALA A 34 -28.33 11.46 -15.45
N GLU A 35 -29.63 11.40 -15.78
CA GLU A 35 -30.68 12.08 -14.99
C GLU A 35 -30.71 11.56 -13.56
N LYS A 36 -30.70 10.22 -13.40
CA LYS A 36 -30.71 9.57 -12.08
C LYS A 36 -29.44 9.91 -11.28
N LEU A 37 -28.28 9.92 -11.91
CA LEU A 37 -27.00 10.22 -11.28
C LEU A 37 -26.93 11.67 -10.81
N THR A 38 -27.32 12.62 -11.68
CA THR A 38 -27.19 14.06 -11.40
C THR A 38 -28.37 14.64 -10.61
N GLY A 39 -29.51 13.95 -10.60
CA GLY A 39 -30.76 14.43 -9.99
C GLY A 39 -31.49 15.51 -10.79
N TYR A 40 -31.01 15.88 -11.98
CA TYR A 40 -31.66 16.83 -12.88
C TYR A 40 -32.43 16.05 -13.96
N ALA A 41 -33.63 16.51 -14.29
CA ALA A 41 -34.34 16.01 -15.48
C ALA A 41 -33.70 16.56 -16.76
N ALA A 42 -33.80 15.83 -17.87
CA ALA A 42 -33.21 16.24 -19.14
C ALA A 42 -33.63 17.67 -19.59
N PRO A 43 -34.91 18.10 -19.46
CA PRO A 43 -35.28 19.45 -19.81
C PRO A 43 -34.60 20.55 -18.99
N GLU A 44 -34.14 20.25 -17.80
CA GLU A 44 -33.45 21.20 -16.91
C GLU A 44 -31.97 21.37 -17.29
N LEU A 45 -31.34 20.32 -17.86
CA LEU A 45 -29.93 20.35 -18.24
C LEU A 45 -29.68 20.67 -19.69
N VAL A 46 -30.56 20.26 -20.59
CA VAL A 46 -30.39 20.52 -22.03
C VAL A 46 -30.34 22.02 -22.31
N GLY A 47 -29.30 22.46 -23.01
CA GLY A 47 -29.03 23.89 -23.27
C GLY A 47 -28.20 24.59 -22.18
N GLN A 48 -28.08 24.00 -20.98
CA GLN A 48 -27.25 24.54 -19.91
C GLN A 48 -25.79 24.23 -20.09
N SER A 49 -24.92 25.02 -19.48
CA SER A 49 -23.49 24.73 -19.45
C SER A 49 -23.22 23.49 -18.57
N CYS A 50 -22.34 22.56 -19.02
CA CYS A 50 -21.93 21.40 -18.23
C CYS A 50 -21.22 21.76 -16.92
N ARG A 51 -20.85 23.05 -16.71
CA ARG A 51 -20.32 23.57 -15.45
C ARG A 51 -21.31 23.49 -14.29
N ILE A 52 -22.60 23.36 -14.57
CA ILE A 52 -23.63 23.19 -13.53
C ILE A 52 -23.36 21.95 -12.66
N LEU A 53 -22.64 20.95 -13.20
CA LEU A 53 -22.27 19.73 -12.49
C LEU A 53 -20.99 19.89 -11.66
N ASP A 54 -20.32 21.04 -11.68
CA ASP A 54 -19.09 21.37 -10.93
C ASP A 54 -18.04 20.23 -10.91
N CYS A 55 -17.73 19.70 -12.09
CA CYS A 55 -16.83 18.54 -12.20
C CYS A 55 -15.38 18.93 -11.92
N THR A 56 -14.82 18.42 -10.81
CA THR A 56 -13.41 18.68 -10.40
C THR A 56 -12.38 18.15 -11.40
N GLY A 57 -12.77 17.23 -12.27
CA GLY A 57 -11.94 16.70 -13.35
C GLY A 57 -11.82 17.60 -14.57
N CYS A 58 -12.60 18.67 -14.67
CA CYS A 58 -12.61 19.57 -15.81
C CYS A 58 -11.51 20.62 -15.72
N GLN A 59 -10.70 20.77 -16.76
CA GLN A 59 -9.76 21.88 -16.92
C GLN A 59 -10.36 22.90 -17.86
N ILE A 60 -10.61 24.09 -17.34
CA ILE A 60 -11.09 25.24 -18.12
C ILE A 60 -9.86 26.00 -18.62
N ILE A 61 -9.74 26.18 -19.94
CA ILE A 61 -8.57 26.81 -20.57
C ILE A 61 -8.78 28.32 -20.79
N GLY A 62 -10.02 28.82 -20.74
CA GLY A 62 -10.33 30.23 -20.96
C GLY A 62 -11.44 30.76 -20.06
N LYS A 63 -11.51 32.08 -19.87
CA LYS A 63 -12.52 32.77 -19.03
C LYS A 63 -13.84 33.07 -19.78
N GLY A 64 -14.10 32.51 -20.95
CA GLY A 64 -15.28 32.84 -21.77
C GLY A 64 -15.90 31.63 -22.46
N GLU A 65 -17.10 31.84 -23.01
CA GLU A 65 -17.79 30.90 -23.91
C GLU A 65 -17.16 30.92 -25.33
N GLY A 66 -15.86 30.76 -25.43
CA GLY A 66 -15.17 30.64 -26.71
C GLY A 66 -15.12 29.20 -27.20
N GLU A 67 -14.90 29.01 -28.50
CA GLU A 67 -14.57 27.73 -29.08
C GLU A 67 -13.38 27.14 -28.31
N LEU A 68 -13.48 25.88 -27.87
CA LEU A 68 -12.40 25.16 -27.18
C LEU A 68 -12.04 25.61 -25.75
N TRP A 69 -13.00 26.12 -24.96
CA TRP A 69 -12.78 26.48 -23.55
C TRP A 69 -12.48 25.27 -22.65
N CYS A 70 -12.90 24.07 -23.00
CA CYS A 70 -12.69 22.85 -22.24
C CYS A 70 -11.38 22.15 -22.65
N GLY A 71 -10.55 21.73 -21.66
CA GLY A 71 -9.31 20.99 -21.90
C GLY A 71 -9.48 19.65 -22.61
N LEU A 72 -10.68 19.11 -22.68
CA LEU A 72 -11.02 17.93 -23.45
C LEU A 72 -10.67 18.09 -24.94
N TYR A 73 -11.03 19.22 -25.53
CA TYR A 73 -10.79 19.46 -26.96
C TYR A 73 -9.30 19.59 -27.31
N LYS A 74 -8.48 20.07 -26.36
CA LYS A 74 -7.02 20.14 -26.53
C LYS A 74 -6.34 18.78 -26.42
N ARG A 75 -6.87 17.87 -25.58
CA ARG A 75 -6.28 16.56 -25.29
C ARG A 75 -6.76 15.43 -26.20
N GLY A 76 -7.83 15.66 -26.97
CA GLY A 76 -8.44 14.66 -27.82
C GLY A 76 -9.35 13.65 -27.13
N GLY A 77 -9.39 13.66 -25.79
CA GLY A 77 -10.23 12.76 -25.00
C GLY A 77 -9.79 12.68 -23.54
N VAL A 78 -10.56 11.92 -22.73
CA VAL A 78 -10.26 11.59 -21.33
C VAL A 78 -10.60 10.12 -21.10
N ARG A 79 -9.73 9.37 -20.43
CA ARG A 79 -9.98 7.96 -20.09
C ARG A 79 -9.82 7.72 -18.61
N ALA A 80 -10.80 7.02 -18.02
CA ALA A 80 -10.82 6.53 -16.64
C ALA A 80 -10.39 7.57 -15.58
N LYS A 81 -10.78 8.85 -15.76
CA LYS A 81 -10.41 9.92 -14.84
C LYS A 81 -11.36 9.93 -13.64
N LYS A 82 -10.82 9.70 -12.43
CA LYS A 82 -11.56 9.91 -11.19
C LYS A 82 -11.77 11.41 -10.95
N CYS A 83 -12.98 11.80 -10.64
CA CYS A 83 -13.35 13.17 -10.26
C CYS A 83 -14.67 13.13 -9.47
N THR A 84 -15.09 14.30 -8.98
CA THR A 84 -16.39 14.47 -8.35
C THR A 84 -17.26 15.40 -9.17
N ILE A 85 -18.58 15.18 -9.09
CA ILE A 85 -19.61 16.09 -9.60
C ILE A 85 -20.55 16.47 -8.46
N THR A 86 -21.26 17.59 -8.63
CA THR A 86 -22.28 18.04 -7.68
C THR A 86 -23.67 17.82 -8.28
N SER A 87 -24.52 17.07 -7.56
CA SER A 87 -25.92 16.85 -7.97
C SER A 87 -26.81 18.06 -7.70
N LYS A 88 -28.04 18.01 -8.20
CA LYS A 88 -29.09 19.03 -7.95
C LYS A 88 -29.34 19.24 -6.45
N GLU A 89 -29.23 18.20 -5.64
CA GLU A 89 -29.39 18.25 -4.18
C GLU A 89 -28.09 18.66 -3.45
N HIS A 90 -27.11 19.21 -4.16
CA HIS A 90 -25.80 19.60 -3.63
C HIS A 90 -25.00 18.43 -3.01
N ARG A 91 -25.26 17.18 -3.42
CA ARG A 91 -24.47 16.03 -3.01
C ARG A 91 -23.24 15.89 -3.91
N THR A 92 -22.10 15.66 -3.30
CA THR A 92 -20.86 15.32 -4.01
C THR A 92 -20.86 13.84 -4.38
N ILE A 93 -20.78 13.53 -5.67
CA ILE A 93 -20.77 12.15 -6.21
C ILE A 93 -19.40 11.87 -6.80
N THR A 94 -18.77 10.79 -6.35
CA THR A 94 -17.49 10.33 -6.93
C THR A 94 -17.76 9.51 -8.19
N ILE A 95 -17.17 9.94 -9.31
CA ILE A 95 -17.35 9.30 -10.60
C ILE A 95 -16.02 8.92 -11.26
N VAL A 96 -16.08 7.96 -12.17
CA VAL A 96 -15.05 7.74 -13.20
C VAL A 96 -15.61 8.24 -14.53
N LYS A 97 -14.91 9.22 -15.12
CA LYS A 97 -15.29 9.90 -16.35
C LYS A 97 -14.45 9.41 -17.53
N ASN A 98 -15.12 9.07 -18.65
CA ASN A 98 -14.49 8.99 -19.97
C ASN A 98 -15.12 10.06 -20.85
N ALA A 99 -14.35 10.58 -21.79
CA ALA A 99 -14.86 11.54 -22.77
C ALA A 99 -14.15 11.40 -24.11
N SER A 100 -14.92 11.51 -25.19
CA SER A 100 -14.43 11.41 -26.57
C SER A 100 -15.03 12.54 -27.39
N ILE A 101 -14.22 13.11 -28.31
CA ILE A 101 -14.63 14.18 -29.23
C ILE A 101 -15.47 13.58 -30.35
N LEU A 102 -16.61 14.23 -30.63
CA LEU A 102 -17.44 13.94 -31.79
C LEU A 102 -17.02 14.83 -32.94
N ARG A 103 -16.86 14.21 -34.16
CA ARG A 103 -16.51 14.90 -35.38
C ARG A 103 -17.53 14.60 -36.47
N ASN A 104 -17.77 15.59 -37.35
CA ASN A 104 -18.56 15.37 -38.57
C ASN A 104 -17.75 14.63 -39.65
N GLN A 105 -18.37 14.37 -40.79
CA GLN A 105 -17.73 13.71 -41.94
C GLN A 105 -16.57 14.55 -42.53
N GLN A 106 -16.55 15.85 -42.30
CA GLN A 106 -15.49 16.78 -42.75
C GLN A 106 -14.32 16.86 -41.73
N GLY A 107 -14.45 16.21 -40.57
CA GLY A 107 -13.44 16.21 -39.52
C GLY A 107 -13.59 17.32 -38.45
N ASP A 108 -14.58 18.23 -38.65
CA ASP A 108 -14.82 19.33 -37.72
C ASP A 108 -15.39 18.82 -36.41
N ILE A 109 -15.00 19.46 -35.28
CA ILE A 109 -15.52 19.13 -33.96
C ILE A 109 -16.96 19.63 -33.82
N ILE A 110 -17.88 18.70 -33.61
CA ILE A 110 -19.31 18.98 -33.44
C ILE A 110 -19.75 18.85 -31.97
N GLY A 111 -18.86 18.36 -31.07
CA GLY A 111 -19.15 18.18 -29.66
C GLY A 111 -18.29 17.13 -29.01
N ALA A 112 -18.76 16.64 -27.86
CA ALA A 112 -18.14 15.51 -27.16
C ALA A 112 -19.21 14.65 -26.48
N VAL A 113 -18.92 13.36 -26.35
CA VAL A 113 -19.68 12.43 -25.53
C VAL A 113 -18.88 12.12 -24.28
N GLU A 114 -19.54 12.18 -23.14
CA GLU A 114 -18.98 11.88 -21.84
C GLU A 114 -19.75 10.72 -21.19
N THR A 115 -19.03 9.75 -20.62
CA THR A 115 -19.65 8.72 -19.77
C THR A 115 -19.22 8.93 -18.32
N LEU A 116 -20.20 8.82 -17.40
CA LEU A 116 -20.06 9.07 -15.98
C LEU A 116 -20.45 7.78 -15.24
N LYS A 117 -19.48 7.07 -14.69
CA LYS A 117 -19.71 5.87 -13.88
C LYS A 117 -19.72 6.26 -12.41
N ASP A 118 -20.85 6.00 -11.73
CA ASP A 118 -20.96 6.22 -10.28
C ASP A 118 -20.08 5.21 -9.52
N MET A 119 -19.23 5.73 -8.66
CA MET A 119 -18.36 4.94 -7.79
C MET A 119 -18.77 5.01 -6.30
N SER A 120 -19.88 5.72 -6.00
CA SER A 120 -20.27 6.00 -4.61
C SER A 120 -20.55 4.71 -3.82
N GLU A 121 -21.20 3.74 -4.43
CA GLU A 121 -21.49 2.45 -3.80
C GLU A 121 -20.20 1.67 -3.51
N LEU A 122 -19.28 1.61 -4.48
CA LEU A 122 -18.00 0.93 -4.30
C LEU A 122 -17.16 1.60 -3.20
N VAL A 123 -17.12 2.93 -3.18
CA VAL A 123 -16.43 3.69 -2.12
C VAL A 123 -17.08 3.44 -0.76
N ARG A 124 -18.43 3.40 -0.70
CA ARG A 124 -19.17 3.08 0.52
C ARG A 124 -18.88 1.68 1.03
N GLN A 125 -18.92 0.68 0.16
CA GLN A 125 -18.61 -0.71 0.51
C GLN A 125 -17.17 -0.86 1.00
N GLN A 126 -16.21 -0.20 0.37
CA GLN A 126 -14.83 -0.17 0.83
C GLN A 126 -14.71 0.47 2.22
N GLN A 127 -15.39 1.59 2.47
CA GLN A 127 -15.42 2.23 3.78
C GLN A 127 -16.09 1.35 4.85
N GLU A 128 -17.16 0.64 4.50
CA GLU A 128 -17.85 -0.28 5.40
C GLU A 128 -16.96 -1.49 5.75
N ILE A 129 -16.27 -2.07 4.77
CA ILE A 129 -15.28 -3.13 5.00
C ILE A 129 -14.15 -2.63 5.92
N LEU A 130 -13.64 -1.42 5.69
CA LEU A 130 -12.62 -0.81 6.54
C LEU A 130 -13.15 -0.56 7.97
N SER A 131 -14.40 -0.11 8.11
CA SER A 131 -15.01 0.12 9.43
C SER A 131 -15.24 -1.19 10.20
N LEU A 132 -15.71 -2.23 9.51
CA LEU A 132 -15.87 -3.57 10.09
C LEU A 132 -14.51 -4.15 10.50
N ARG A 133 -13.48 -4.03 9.66
CA ARG A 133 -12.10 -4.42 10.01
C ARG A 133 -11.59 -3.67 11.25
N ARG A 134 -11.84 -2.36 11.36
CA ARG A 134 -11.50 -1.57 12.56
C ARG A 134 -12.16 -2.11 13.83
N THR A 135 -13.43 -2.52 13.73
CA THR A 135 -14.19 -3.06 14.88
C THR A 135 -13.66 -4.43 15.33
N PHE A 136 -13.26 -5.29 14.38
CA PHE A 136 -12.66 -6.59 14.69
C PHE A 136 -11.24 -6.52 15.27
N HIS A 137 -10.50 -5.42 15.05
CA HIS A 137 -9.12 -5.26 15.52
C HIS A 137 -8.99 -4.46 16.82
N LEU A 138 -10.10 -4.08 17.48
CA LEU A 138 -10.06 -3.28 18.69
C LEU A 138 -9.45 -4.01 19.89
N ASP A 139 -9.53 -5.34 19.96
CA ASP A 139 -9.00 -6.10 21.12
C ASP A 139 -7.54 -6.55 20.97
N ASP A 140 -7.09 -6.95 19.77
CA ASP A 140 -5.74 -7.51 19.53
C ASP A 140 -4.91 -6.75 18.46
N GLY A 141 -5.46 -5.69 17.86
CA GLY A 141 -4.80 -4.93 16.80
C GLY A 141 -4.67 -5.71 15.47
N TYR A 142 -4.00 -5.10 14.47
CA TYR A 142 -3.71 -5.74 13.19
C TYR A 142 -2.56 -6.74 13.36
N HIS A 143 -2.89 -8.03 13.49
CA HIS A 143 -1.91 -9.10 13.75
C HIS A 143 -0.95 -8.80 14.92
N GLY A 144 -1.46 -8.15 15.98
CA GLY A 144 -0.68 -7.73 17.15
C GLY A 144 -0.07 -6.34 17.03
N ILE A 145 -0.32 -5.60 15.95
CA ILE A 145 0.14 -4.22 15.77
C ILE A 145 -0.98 -3.25 16.13
N MET A 146 -0.78 -2.45 17.18
CA MET A 146 -1.71 -1.39 17.57
C MET A 146 -1.49 -0.14 16.72
N GLY A 147 -2.55 0.35 16.07
CA GLY A 147 -2.50 1.57 15.27
C GLY A 147 -3.81 1.90 14.59
N GLN A 148 -4.26 3.15 14.74
CA GLN A 148 -5.44 3.72 14.11
C GLN A 148 -5.10 4.96 13.27
N ALA A 149 -3.91 5.53 13.48
CA ALA A 149 -3.45 6.69 12.74
C ALA A 149 -3.47 6.42 11.22
N PRO A 150 -3.76 7.44 10.37
CA PRO A 150 -3.79 7.28 8.92
C PRO A 150 -2.52 6.66 8.33
N ALA A 151 -1.34 6.99 8.89
CA ALA A 151 -0.07 6.42 8.48
C ALA A 151 0.01 4.90 8.73
N MET A 152 -0.57 4.41 9.85
CA MET A 152 -0.63 2.99 10.15
C MET A 152 -1.65 2.27 9.27
N GLN A 153 -2.79 2.89 8.97
CA GLN A 153 -3.77 2.31 8.05
C GLN A 153 -3.20 2.15 6.64
N ALA A 154 -2.46 3.14 6.15
CA ALA A 154 -1.75 3.05 4.87
C ALA A 154 -0.70 1.92 4.88
N LEU A 155 0.03 1.75 5.99
CA LEU A 155 0.98 0.64 6.16
C LEU A 155 0.26 -0.71 6.12
N PHE A 156 -0.88 -0.87 6.79
CA PHE A 156 -1.65 -2.13 6.78
C PHE A 156 -2.17 -2.47 5.38
N GLU A 157 -2.65 -1.48 4.62
CA GLU A 157 -3.05 -1.69 3.22
C GLU A 157 -1.85 -2.15 2.35
N MET A 158 -0.68 -1.55 2.53
CA MET A 158 0.54 -1.98 1.82
C MET A 158 0.95 -3.39 2.23
N VAL A 159 0.83 -3.77 3.50
CA VAL A 159 1.10 -5.13 4.00
C VAL A 159 0.18 -6.14 3.32
N GLU A 160 -1.13 -5.87 3.25
CA GLU A 160 -2.09 -6.76 2.57
C GLU A 160 -1.76 -6.94 1.09
N ASN A 161 -1.42 -5.86 0.40
CA ASN A 161 -1.10 -5.89 -1.02
C ASN A 161 0.18 -6.70 -1.31
N VAL A 162 1.26 -6.44 -0.55
CA VAL A 162 2.55 -7.11 -0.78
C VAL A 162 2.53 -8.56 -0.28
N ALA A 163 1.73 -8.87 0.74
CA ALA A 163 1.65 -10.22 1.29
C ALA A 163 1.26 -11.27 0.23
N MET A 164 0.43 -10.89 -0.76
CA MET A 164 -0.01 -11.78 -1.84
C MET A 164 1.02 -12.01 -2.94
N THR A 165 2.19 -11.37 -2.86
CA THR A 165 3.28 -11.50 -3.84
C THR A 165 4.45 -12.29 -3.25
N GLU A 166 5.33 -12.81 -4.12
CA GLU A 166 6.60 -13.43 -3.73
C GLU A 166 7.78 -12.43 -3.71
N ALA A 167 7.52 -11.15 -3.98
CA ALA A 167 8.54 -10.12 -4.03
C ALA A 167 9.25 -9.97 -2.67
N PRO A 168 10.58 -9.74 -2.67
CA PRO A 168 11.30 -9.32 -1.48
C PRO A 168 10.72 -8.01 -0.93
N VAL A 169 10.64 -7.93 0.41
CA VAL A 169 10.12 -6.75 1.12
C VAL A 169 11.22 -6.16 1.98
N PHE A 170 11.39 -4.85 1.88
CA PHE A 170 12.30 -4.11 2.75
C PHE A 170 11.51 -3.20 3.68
N ILE A 171 11.69 -3.35 4.99
CA ILE A 171 11.00 -2.57 6.01
C ILE A 171 11.98 -1.57 6.62
N ASN A 172 11.81 -0.30 6.29
CA ASN A 172 12.55 0.80 6.87
C ASN A 172 11.83 1.38 8.08
N GLY A 173 12.57 1.87 9.07
CA GLY A 173 12.03 2.57 10.23
C GLY A 173 12.97 2.56 11.43
N GLU A 174 12.81 3.52 12.30
CA GLU A 174 13.60 3.65 13.51
C GLU A 174 13.54 2.40 14.41
N SER A 175 14.51 2.28 15.30
CA SER A 175 14.49 1.21 16.30
C SER A 175 13.24 1.31 17.17
N GLY A 176 12.60 0.18 17.45
CA GLY A 176 11.41 0.13 18.31
C GLY A 176 10.08 0.50 17.65
N THR A 177 10.01 0.78 16.34
CA THR A 177 8.75 1.09 15.62
C THR A 177 7.85 -0.12 15.42
N GLY A 178 8.38 -1.36 15.53
CA GLY A 178 7.61 -2.59 15.34
C GLY A 178 7.86 -3.30 14.02
N LYS A 179 8.99 -3.08 13.34
CA LYS A 179 9.36 -3.72 12.05
C LYS A 179 9.20 -5.24 12.05
N GLU A 180 9.54 -5.90 13.17
CA GLU A 180 9.37 -7.35 13.32
C GLU A 180 7.90 -7.78 13.29
N LEU A 181 7.01 -7.03 13.95
CA LEU A 181 5.56 -7.31 13.93
C LEU A 181 5.00 -7.14 12.52
N VAL A 182 5.48 -6.14 11.77
CA VAL A 182 5.09 -5.92 10.37
C VAL A 182 5.56 -7.11 9.50
N ALA A 183 6.80 -7.57 9.65
CA ALA A 183 7.29 -8.75 8.93
C ALA A 183 6.45 -10.01 9.24
N HIS A 184 6.09 -10.21 10.51
CA HIS A 184 5.25 -11.31 10.92
C HIS A 184 3.82 -11.21 10.38
N ALA A 185 3.25 -9.99 10.32
CA ALA A 185 1.94 -9.74 9.72
C ALA A 185 1.95 -10.07 8.21
N ILE A 186 2.99 -9.64 7.47
CA ILE A 186 3.16 -9.99 6.05
C ILE A 186 3.16 -11.52 5.86
N HIS A 187 3.91 -12.24 6.68
CA HIS A 187 3.94 -13.71 6.61
C HIS A 187 2.56 -14.32 6.90
N LYS A 188 1.88 -13.89 7.97
CA LYS A 188 0.56 -14.41 8.38
C LYS A 188 -0.55 -14.20 7.35
N VAL A 189 -0.47 -13.11 6.59
CA VAL A 189 -1.46 -12.79 5.53
C VAL A 189 -1.08 -13.47 4.20
N SER A 190 0.18 -13.91 4.04
CA SER A 190 0.68 -14.46 2.78
C SER A 190 0.19 -15.89 2.49
N PRO A 191 0.31 -16.36 1.23
CA PRO A 191 0.10 -17.76 0.88
C PRO A 191 1.02 -18.74 1.63
N ARG A 192 2.16 -18.26 2.17
CA ARG A 192 3.14 -19.03 2.94
C ARG A 192 2.88 -19.09 4.46
N ARG A 193 1.72 -18.62 4.92
CA ARG A 193 1.36 -18.50 6.36
C ARG A 193 1.44 -19.78 7.16
N GLU A 194 1.30 -20.94 6.52
CA GLU A 194 1.41 -22.27 7.14
C GLU A 194 2.87 -22.78 7.14
N GLY A 195 3.77 -22.12 6.40
CA GLY A 195 5.19 -22.44 6.35
C GLY A 195 5.98 -21.86 7.53
N PRO A 196 7.25 -22.19 7.66
CA PRO A 196 8.08 -21.64 8.72
C PRO A 196 8.32 -20.15 8.57
N PHE A 197 8.28 -19.40 9.69
CA PHE A 197 8.74 -18.02 9.79
C PHE A 197 10.04 -18.00 10.60
N ILE A 198 11.16 -17.83 9.91
CA ILE A 198 12.49 -17.87 10.55
C ILE A 198 13.04 -16.47 10.67
N LYS A 199 13.30 -16.04 11.90
CA LYS A 199 13.86 -14.72 12.22
C LYS A 199 15.35 -14.83 12.47
N VAL A 200 16.11 -13.88 11.90
CA VAL A 200 17.55 -13.70 12.14
C VAL A 200 17.82 -12.23 12.40
N ASN A 201 18.48 -11.92 13.51
CA ASN A 201 19.00 -10.58 13.78
C ASN A 201 20.47 -10.54 13.36
N CYS A 202 20.77 -9.75 12.31
CA CYS A 202 22.10 -9.72 11.70
C CYS A 202 23.12 -8.96 12.55
N ALA A 203 22.68 -8.00 13.38
CA ALA A 203 23.57 -7.21 14.25
C ALA A 203 24.03 -7.97 15.52
N SER A 204 23.36 -9.06 15.87
CA SER A 204 23.59 -9.74 17.16
C SER A 204 24.77 -10.73 17.16
N LEU A 205 25.37 -11.01 16.01
CA LEU A 205 26.39 -12.05 15.82
C LEU A 205 27.65 -11.46 15.18
N ASN A 206 28.82 -12.03 15.51
CA ASN A 206 30.02 -11.73 14.75
C ASN A 206 29.95 -12.34 13.35
N GLU A 207 30.79 -11.87 12.42
CA GLU A 207 30.75 -12.21 11.00
C GLU A 207 30.74 -13.71 10.73
N ASN A 208 31.66 -14.46 11.31
CA ASN A 208 31.77 -15.92 11.10
C ASN A 208 30.58 -16.70 11.65
N LEU A 209 30.02 -16.24 12.78
CA LEU A 209 28.83 -16.85 13.36
C LEU A 209 27.60 -16.53 12.56
N LEU A 210 27.48 -15.30 12.05
CA LEU A 210 26.35 -14.89 11.22
C LEU A 210 26.28 -15.72 9.93
N GLU A 211 27.43 -15.90 9.26
CA GLU A 211 27.50 -16.71 8.04
C GLU A 211 27.11 -18.17 8.31
N SER A 212 27.66 -18.77 9.37
CA SER A 212 27.32 -20.12 9.79
C SER A 212 25.85 -20.28 10.23
N GLU A 213 25.27 -19.29 10.89
CA GLU A 213 23.83 -19.31 11.22
C GLU A 213 22.96 -19.21 9.97
N LEU A 214 23.26 -18.30 9.05
CA LEU A 214 22.45 -18.08 7.85
C LEU A 214 22.50 -19.28 6.90
N PHE A 215 23.71 -19.73 6.55
CA PHE A 215 23.91 -20.73 5.49
C PHE A 215 24.20 -22.14 5.99
N GLY A 216 24.48 -22.29 7.30
CA GLY A 216 24.91 -23.58 7.86
C GLY A 216 26.39 -23.85 7.63
N HIS A 217 26.89 -24.95 8.18
CA HIS A 217 28.28 -25.38 7.99
C HIS A 217 28.40 -26.89 7.93
N ALA A 218 29.41 -27.35 7.19
CA ALA A 218 29.82 -28.74 7.18
C ALA A 218 30.68 -29.06 8.41
N LYS A 219 30.79 -30.34 8.77
CA LYS A 219 31.70 -30.77 9.82
C LYS A 219 33.14 -30.42 9.44
N GLY A 220 33.86 -29.77 10.35
CA GLY A 220 35.26 -29.36 10.13
C GLY A 220 35.44 -28.06 9.35
N ALA A 221 34.40 -27.33 9.08
CA ALA A 221 34.44 -26.06 8.34
C ALA A 221 35.32 -24.96 9.01
N TYR A 222 35.41 -25.00 10.33
CA TYR A 222 36.26 -24.11 11.14
C TYR A 222 36.62 -24.79 12.48
N THR A 223 37.54 -24.23 13.24
CA THR A 223 37.91 -24.72 14.58
C THR A 223 36.73 -24.68 15.53
N GLY A 224 36.25 -25.86 15.95
CA GLY A 224 35.03 -25.99 16.77
C GLY A 224 33.79 -26.45 16.02
N ALA A 225 33.86 -26.66 14.70
CA ALA A 225 32.75 -27.21 13.91
C ALA A 225 32.72 -28.77 14.00
N ASP A 226 32.44 -29.29 15.20
CA ASP A 226 32.45 -30.71 15.46
C ASP A 226 31.38 -31.54 14.76
N ARG A 227 30.28 -30.86 14.38
CA ARG A 227 29.11 -31.42 13.68
C ARG A 227 28.66 -30.48 12.55
N ALA A 228 28.06 -31.04 11.52
CA ALA A 228 27.35 -30.22 10.52
C ALA A 228 26.11 -29.60 11.13
N ARG A 229 25.78 -28.35 10.70
CA ARG A 229 24.61 -27.64 11.15
C ARG A 229 23.83 -27.07 9.98
N VAL A 230 22.51 -27.26 10.00
CA VAL A 230 21.57 -26.68 9.02
C VAL A 230 21.44 -25.17 9.25
N GLY A 231 21.51 -24.40 8.17
CA GLY A 231 21.37 -22.94 8.21
C GLY A 231 19.93 -22.47 8.29
N ARG A 232 19.76 -21.18 8.57
CA ARG A 232 18.45 -20.53 8.68
C ARG A 232 17.70 -20.50 7.35
N PHE A 233 18.41 -20.37 6.21
CA PHE A 233 17.79 -20.45 4.90
C PHE A 233 17.20 -21.83 4.60
N GLU A 234 17.91 -22.88 4.93
CA GLU A 234 17.38 -24.24 4.80
C GLU A 234 16.18 -24.47 5.74
N ALA A 235 16.26 -23.98 6.99
CA ALA A 235 15.18 -24.09 7.96
C ALA A 235 13.93 -23.27 7.56
N ALA A 236 14.09 -22.24 6.72
CA ALA A 236 13.01 -21.41 6.19
C ALA A 236 12.38 -21.96 4.89
N HIS A 237 12.86 -23.11 4.40
CA HIS A 237 12.38 -23.69 3.14
C HIS A 237 10.85 -23.88 3.14
N GLY A 238 10.18 -23.46 2.07
CA GLY A 238 8.72 -23.45 1.95
C GLY A 238 8.02 -22.34 2.71
N GLY A 239 8.77 -21.46 3.42
CA GLY A 239 8.24 -20.39 4.25
C GLY A 239 8.84 -19.03 3.98
N THR A 240 9.13 -18.30 5.07
CA THR A 240 9.64 -16.91 5.02
C THR A 240 10.83 -16.77 5.97
N ILE A 241 11.88 -16.10 5.51
CA ILE A 241 12.97 -15.63 6.37
C ILE A 241 12.85 -14.12 6.59
N PHE A 242 13.00 -13.69 7.84
CA PHE A 242 13.06 -12.29 8.23
C PHE A 242 14.47 -11.95 8.69
N LEU A 243 15.14 -11.08 7.92
CA LEU A 243 16.47 -10.57 8.19
C LEU A 243 16.37 -9.19 8.84
N ASP A 244 16.45 -9.16 10.16
CA ASP A 244 16.42 -7.90 10.91
C ASP A 244 17.81 -7.28 10.93
N GLU A 245 17.87 -5.95 10.80
CA GLU A 245 19.08 -5.12 10.71
C GLU A 245 20.04 -5.59 9.58
N ILE A 246 19.47 -5.72 8.36
CA ILE A 246 20.23 -6.13 7.17
C ILE A 246 21.38 -5.17 6.82
N GLY A 247 21.30 -3.91 7.25
CA GLY A 247 22.37 -2.92 7.06
C GLY A 247 23.66 -3.22 7.82
N ASP A 248 23.62 -4.19 8.76
CA ASP A 248 24.80 -4.55 9.57
C ASP A 248 25.48 -5.83 9.10
N ILE A 249 25.04 -6.44 7.98
CA ILE A 249 25.70 -7.64 7.45
C ILE A 249 27.05 -7.32 6.77
N PRO A 250 28.11 -8.09 7.01
CA PRO A 250 29.41 -7.92 6.36
C PRO A 250 29.35 -8.11 4.84
N LEU A 251 30.22 -7.44 4.10
CA LEU A 251 30.26 -7.49 2.63
C LEU A 251 30.40 -8.92 2.09
N ALA A 252 31.17 -9.80 2.74
CA ALA A 252 31.29 -11.20 2.34
C ALA A 252 29.95 -11.93 2.42
N THR A 253 29.16 -11.69 3.48
CA THR A 253 27.83 -12.28 3.66
C THR A 253 26.83 -11.70 2.65
N GLN A 254 26.97 -10.40 2.29
CA GLN A 254 26.12 -9.76 1.27
C GLN A 254 26.27 -10.46 -0.10
N VAL A 255 27.46 -10.88 -0.49
CA VAL A 255 27.69 -11.64 -1.75
C VAL A 255 26.93 -12.96 -1.75
N LYS A 256 26.96 -13.69 -0.65
CA LYS A 256 26.22 -14.96 -0.52
C LYS A 256 24.70 -14.74 -0.51
N LEU A 257 24.24 -13.69 0.16
CA LEU A 257 22.81 -13.34 0.18
C LEU A 257 22.29 -12.97 -1.22
N LEU A 258 23.11 -12.28 -2.03
CA LEU A 258 22.75 -11.96 -3.42
C LEU A 258 22.52 -13.24 -4.24
N ARG A 259 23.39 -14.25 -4.12
CA ARG A 259 23.17 -15.54 -4.78
C ARG A 259 21.86 -16.21 -4.37
N VAL A 260 21.52 -16.17 -3.08
CA VAL A 260 20.21 -16.71 -2.62
C VAL A 260 19.04 -16.01 -3.29
N LEU A 261 19.11 -14.68 -3.45
CA LEU A 261 18.04 -13.91 -4.09
C LEU A 261 17.91 -14.20 -5.59
N GLU A 262 19.03 -14.46 -6.28
CA GLU A 262 19.07 -14.67 -7.73
C GLU A 262 18.87 -16.13 -8.11
N GLU A 263 19.62 -17.03 -7.48
CA GLU A 263 19.72 -18.44 -7.88
C GLU A 263 18.82 -19.37 -7.05
N LYS A 264 18.29 -18.88 -5.92
CA LYS A 264 17.53 -19.68 -4.95
C LYS A 264 18.32 -20.88 -4.42
N GLU A 265 19.63 -20.69 -4.26
CA GLU A 265 20.57 -21.71 -3.78
C GLU A 265 21.47 -21.12 -2.69
N ILE A 266 21.89 -21.97 -1.76
CA ILE A 266 22.88 -21.64 -0.73
C ILE A 266 24.06 -22.61 -0.82
N GLU A 267 25.22 -22.15 -0.34
CA GLU A 267 26.40 -23.02 -0.09
C GLU A 267 26.71 -22.98 1.41
N ARG A 268 26.83 -24.15 2.05
CA ARG A 268 27.21 -24.21 3.46
C ARG A 268 28.68 -23.84 3.62
N VAL A 269 29.03 -23.25 4.75
CA VAL A 269 30.43 -22.93 5.07
C VAL A 269 31.26 -24.23 5.08
N GLY A 270 32.35 -24.26 4.31
CA GLY A 270 33.22 -25.42 4.15
C GLY A 270 32.74 -26.49 3.17
N GLU A 271 31.67 -26.23 2.41
CA GLU A 271 31.12 -27.11 1.38
C GLU A 271 30.82 -26.29 0.11
N GLN A 272 31.08 -26.86 -1.07
CA GLN A 272 30.82 -26.22 -2.36
C GLN A 272 29.56 -26.75 -3.07
N THR A 273 28.84 -27.66 -2.42
CA THR A 273 27.62 -28.25 -3.00
C THR A 273 26.45 -27.30 -2.80
N PRO A 274 25.83 -26.80 -3.88
CA PRO A 274 24.67 -25.89 -3.76
C PRO A 274 23.45 -26.66 -3.26
N VAL A 275 22.70 -26.05 -2.35
CA VAL A 275 21.45 -26.56 -1.81
C VAL A 275 20.30 -25.59 -2.23
N LYS A 276 19.31 -26.13 -2.93
CA LYS A 276 18.14 -25.33 -3.36
C LYS A 276 17.24 -24.97 -2.19
N VAL A 277 16.87 -23.70 -2.11
CA VAL A 277 15.97 -23.16 -1.10
C VAL A 277 14.85 -22.36 -1.74
N ASP A 278 13.61 -22.67 -1.39
CA ASP A 278 12.46 -21.86 -1.76
C ASP A 278 11.99 -21.04 -0.56
N VAL A 279 12.44 -19.80 -0.46
CA VAL A 279 12.23 -18.94 0.70
C VAL A 279 11.82 -17.55 0.25
N ARG A 280 10.75 -17.01 0.83
CA ARG A 280 10.41 -15.59 0.72
C ARG A 280 11.27 -14.78 1.67
N ILE A 281 11.86 -13.68 1.19
CA ILE A 281 12.75 -12.84 1.99
C ILE A 281 12.03 -11.55 2.38
N ILE A 282 12.03 -11.25 3.69
CA ILE A 282 11.65 -9.96 4.26
C ILE A 282 12.87 -9.46 5.02
N SER A 283 13.27 -8.22 4.78
CA SER A 283 14.41 -7.59 5.43
C SER A 283 14.01 -6.30 6.12
N ALA A 284 14.73 -5.92 7.17
CA ALA A 284 14.51 -4.66 7.86
C ALA A 284 15.82 -3.97 8.23
N SER A 285 15.82 -2.65 8.28
CA SER A 285 16.92 -1.85 8.82
C SER A 285 16.40 -0.54 9.41
N HIS A 286 17.11 -0.02 10.42
CA HIS A 286 16.97 1.35 10.90
C HIS A 286 18.00 2.29 10.25
N ARG A 287 19.04 1.73 9.60
CA ARG A 287 20.09 2.48 8.89
C ARG A 287 19.62 2.79 7.46
N ASN A 288 20.03 3.94 6.94
CA ASN A 288 19.82 4.29 5.55
C ASN A 288 20.79 3.49 4.66
N LEU A 289 20.26 2.54 3.88
CA LEU A 289 21.08 1.68 3.01
C LEU A 289 21.78 2.46 1.89
N GLU A 290 21.19 3.56 1.40
CA GLU A 290 21.80 4.40 0.36
C GLU A 290 23.08 5.06 0.89
N GLN A 291 23.05 5.56 2.13
CA GLN A 291 24.24 6.10 2.78
C GLN A 291 25.32 5.02 3.01
N LEU A 292 24.90 3.78 3.31
CA LEU A 292 25.83 2.66 3.45
C LEU A 292 26.48 2.27 2.11
N ILE A 293 25.74 2.41 1.00
CA ILE A 293 26.30 2.20 -0.36
C ILE A 293 27.35 3.27 -0.64
N GLU A 294 27.07 4.54 -0.38
CA GLU A 294 28.02 5.62 -0.55
C GLU A 294 29.30 5.45 0.30
N ALA A 295 29.15 4.89 1.50
CA ALA A 295 30.26 4.57 2.40
C ALA A 295 31.04 3.28 2.02
N GLY A 296 30.54 2.51 1.04
CA GLY A 296 31.12 1.22 0.66
C GLY A 296 30.87 0.08 1.66
N GLU A 297 29.93 0.26 2.59
CA GLU A 297 29.55 -0.74 3.61
C GLU A 297 28.41 -1.66 3.14
N PHE A 298 27.65 -1.25 2.11
CA PHE A 298 26.58 -2.06 1.52
C PHE A 298 26.70 -2.07 -0.01
N ARG A 299 26.41 -3.23 -0.63
CA ARG A 299 26.50 -3.39 -2.09
C ARG A 299 25.25 -2.89 -2.78
N GLU A 300 25.44 -2.14 -3.85
CA GLU A 300 24.37 -1.58 -4.67
C GLU A 300 23.54 -2.68 -5.36
N ASP A 301 24.17 -3.75 -5.84
CA ASP A 301 23.48 -4.88 -6.49
C ASP A 301 22.54 -5.61 -5.52
N LEU A 302 22.96 -5.82 -4.28
CA LEU A 302 22.11 -6.38 -3.23
C LEU A 302 20.95 -5.45 -2.87
N TYR A 303 21.20 -4.15 -2.78
CA TYR A 303 20.16 -3.16 -2.47
C TYR A 303 18.97 -3.25 -3.44
N PHE A 304 19.22 -3.28 -4.76
CA PHE A 304 18.15 -3.40 -5.75
C PHE A 304 17.41 -4.74 -5.70
N ARG A 305 18.01 -5.77 -5.14
CA ARG A 305 17.36 -7.09 -4.98
C ARG A 305 16.55 -7.23 -3.70
N VAL A 306 16.93 -6.57 -2.61
CA VAL A 306 16.19 -6.61 -1.35
C VAL A 306 15.13 -5.52 -1.26
N ASN A 307 15.36 -4.36 -1.87
CA ASN A 307 14.46 -3.20 -1.85
C ASN A 307 13.50 -3.16 -3.05
N VAL A 308 12.87 -4.30 -3.35
CA VAL A 308 11.87 -4.40 -4.44
C VAL A 308 10.54 -3.77 -4.00
N PHE A 309 10.12 -4.03 -2.77
CA PHE A 309 8.92 -3.43 -2.20
C PHE A 309 9.26 -2.76 -0.86
N PRO A 310 9.50 -1.44 -0.87
CA PRO A 310 9.80 -0.69 0.35
C PRO A 310 8.54 -0.44 1.18
N LEU A 311 8.63 -0.70 2.49
CA LEU A 311 7.64 -0.33 3.50
C LEU A 311 8.32 0.56 4.55
N THR A 312 7.64 1.61 4.99
CA THR A 312 8.14 2.47 6.07
C THR A 312 7.26 2.34 7.31
N CYS A 313 7.87 1.92 8.42
CA CYS A 313 7.22 1.95 9.72
C CYS A 313 7.31 3.35 10.30
N PRO A 314 6.19 4.07 10.48
CA PRO A 314 6.21 5.44 11.02
C PRO A 314 6.70 5.45 12.46
N ALA A 315 7.48 6.48 12.81
CA ALA A 315 7.90 6.71 14.18
C ALA A 315 6.69 7.06 15.08
N LEU A 316 6.77 6.77 16.38
CA LEU A 316 5.63 6.99 17.29
C LEU A 316 5.22 8.46 17.35
N ARG A 317 6.17 9.39 17.24
CA ARG A 317 5.89 10.84 17.15
C ARG A 317 5.12 11.28 15.89
N GLU A 318 5.06 10.45 14.85
CA GLU A 318 4.29 10.69 13.62
C GLU A 318 2.87 10.10 13.67
N ARG A 319 2.57 9.36 14.77
CA ARG A 319 1.29 8.70 15.03
C ARG A 319 0.83 8.86 16.48
N LEU A 320 0.88 10.09 16.99
CA LEU A 320 0.53 10.40 18.38
C LEU A 320 -0.89 9.94 18.76
N GLU A 321 -1.79 9.87 17.78
CA GLU A 321 -3.16 9.36 17.93
C GLU A 321 -3.20 7.89 18.38
N ASP A 322 -2.12 7.12 18.16
CA ASP A 322 -2.03 5.72 18.55
C ASP A 322 -1.57 5.53 20.00
N ILE A 323 -1.01 6.56 20.65
CA ILE A 323 -0.50 6.47 22.03
C ILE A 323 -1.57 5.94 22.99
N PRO A 324 -2.82 6.45 23.01
CA PRO A 324 -3.84 5.98 23.93
C PRO A 324 -4.13 4.48 23.80
N ILE A 325 -4.25 3.98 22.56
CA ILE A 325 -4.56 2.56 22.31
C ILE A 325 -3.38 1.66 22.66
N ILE A 326 -2.15 2.08 22.37
CA ILE A 326 -0.91 1.38 22.73
C ILE A 326 -0.79 1.27 24.24
N VAL A 327 -0.99 2.38 24.95
CA VAL A 327 -0.96 2.42 26.42
C VAL A 327 -2.02 1.50 27.03
N GLN A 328 -3.24 1.54 26.51
CA GLN A 328 -4.34 0.69 26.97
C GLN A 328 -4.01 -0.80 26.78
N HIS A 329 -3.43 -1.16 25.64
CA HIS A 329 -2.97 -2.53 25.37
C HIS A 329 -1.90 -2.97 26.38
N PHE A 330 -0.89 -2.13 26.65
CA PHE A 330 0.15 -2.45 27.65
C PHE A 330 -0.41 -2.56 29.07
N ILE A 331 -1.33 -1.68 29.48
CA ILE A 331 -2.00 -1.78 30.78
C ILE A 331 -2.74 -3.11 30.88
N LYS A 332 -3.59 -3.46 29.91
CA LYS A 332 -4.35 -4.72 29.87
C LYS A 332 -3.43 -5.94 30.06
N ASN A 333 -2.33 -5.97 29.30
CA ASN A 333 -1.39 -7.09 29.33
C ASN A 333 -0.56 -7.19 30.64
N ASN A 334 -0.18 -6.05 31.22
CA ASN A 334 0.61 -6.03 32.44
C ASN A 334 -0.25 -6.23 33.70
N VAL A 335 -1.49 -5.73 33.72
CA VAL A 335 -2.45 -5.97 34.81
C VAL A 335 -2.73 -7.48 34.93
N ALA A 336 -2.94 -8.16 33.81
CA ALA A 336 -3.15 -9.61 33.79
C ALA A 336 -1.97 -10.40 34.43
N LYS A 337 -0.74 -9.89 34.28
CA LYS A 337 0.48 -10.54 34.78
C LYS A 337 0.82 -10.14 36.23
N SER A 338 0.52 -8.90 36.62
CA SER A 338 0.96 -8.34 37.91
C SER A 338 -0.05 -8.47 39.06
N GLY A 339 -1.31 -8.83 38.75
CA GLY A 339 -2.40 -8.88 39.74
C GLY A 339 -2.83 -7.52 40.32
N LYS A 340 -2.22 -6.40 39.85
CA LYS A 340 -2.57 -5.05 40.30
C LYS A 340 -3.83 -4.56 39.57
N LYS A 341 -4.73 -3.89 40.30
CA LYS A 341 -5.93 -3.27 39.71
C LYS A 341 -5.59 -1.88 39.17
N ILE A 342 -5.01 -1.81 37.95
CA ILE A 342 -4.79 -0.55 37.25
C ILE A 342 -5.89 -0.43 36.19
N VAL A 343 -6.70 0.63 36.28
CA VAL A 343 -7.87 0.83 35.40
C VAL A 343 -7.52 1.66 34.18
N GLY A 344 -6.49 2.51 34.26
CA GLY A 344 -6.08 3.40 33.15
C GLY A 344 -5.08 4.45 33.63
N LEU A 345 -4.88 5.47 32.80
CA LEU A 345 -4.08 6.66 33.11
C LEU A 345 -4.98 7.85 33.41
N THR A 346 -4.47 8.81 34.20
CA THR A 346 -5.11 10.12 34.33
C THR A 346 -4.95 10.96 33.06
N PRO A 347 -5.82 11.97 32.84
CA PRO A 347 -5.69 12.85 31.66
C PRO A 347 -4.32 13.55 31.61
N GLU A 348 -3.79 13.98 32.75
CA GLU A 348 -2.49 14.65 32.88
C GLU A 348 -1.34 13.71 32.45
N ALA A 349 -1.40 12.46 32.90
CA ALA A 349 -0.41 11.45 32.50
C ALA A 349 -0.46 11.17 31.00
N MET A 350 -1.66 11.09 30.42
CA MET A 350 -1.83 10.91 28.98
C MET A 350 -1.28 12.09 28.18
N GLU A 351 -1.48 13.32 28.65
CA GLU A 351 -0.95 14.53 28.03
C GLU A 351 0.58 14.53 28.02
N LEU A 352 1.22 14.14 29.11
CA LEU A 352 2.68 14.01 29.19
C LEU A 352 3.20 12.99 28.17
N LEU A 353 2.57 11.82 28.07
CA LEU A 353 2.96 10.79 27.11
C LEU A 353 2.79 11.27 25.66
N SER A 354 1.74 12.05 25.37
CA SER A 354 1.48 12.59 24.03
C SER A 354 2.44 13.70 23.61
N ARG A 355 3.09 14.39 24.58
CA ARG A 355 4.07 15.44 24.32
C ARG A 355 5.51 14.92 24.24
N TYR A 356 5.74 13.70 24.66
CA TYR A 356 7.09 13.11 24.65
C TYR A 356 7.51 12.67 23.22
N HIS A 357 8.79 12.79 22.89
CA HIS A 357 9.30 12.52 21.55
C HIS A 357 9.51 11.04 21.20
N TRP A 358 9.50 10.17 22.19
CA TRP A 358 9.64 8.72 22.06
C TRP A 358 10.85 8.30 21.19
N PRO A 359 12.10 8.61 21.58
CA PRO A 359 13.28 8.23 20.81
C PRO A 359 13.43 6.71 20.67
N GLY A 360 12.93 5.93 21.63
CA GLY A 360 12.86 4.46 21.57
C GLY A 360 11.56 3.91 20.99
N ASN A 361 10.67 4.79 20.50
CA ASN A 361 9.38 4.44 19.91
C ASN A 361 8.52 3.57 20.86
N VAL A 362 7.90 2.50 20.35
CA VAL A 362 7.04 1.60 21.14
C VAL A 362 7.85 0.67 22.07
N ARG A 363 9.14 0.51 21.80
CA ARG A 363 10.01 -0.32 22.66
C ARG A 363 10.29 0.33 24.00
N GLU A 364 10.39 1.68 24.07
CA GLU A 364 10.59 2.46 25.29
C GLU A 364 9.38 2.39 26.21
#